data_952c90640c2ae951acfbf9bd2fa716fc
#
_entry.id   952c90640c2ae951acfbf9bd2fa716fc
#
_cell.length_a   1.000
_cell.length_b   1.000
_cell.length_c   1.000
_cell.angle_alpha   90.00
_cell.angle_beta   90.00
_cell.angle_gamma   90.00
#
_symmetry.space_group_name_H-M   'P 1'
#
loop_
_entity.id
_entity.type
_entity.pdbx_description
1 polymer ?
#
loop_
_entity_poly.entity_id
_entity_poly.type
_entity_poly.pdbx_seq_one_letter_code
_entity_poly.pdbx_strand_id
1 'polypeptide(L)'
;GSLDYDSVEDSILKTVKTKKTELLFLGLMLRMLKKGGRCAVIIPDGVLFGSSNAHKQIREEIIANHKLDAVISMPSGVFKPYAGVSTAVLFFTKTGSGGTDNVWFYDMKADGYSLDDKRSPTKENNIPDIIKRFHSTRHSEGGTTEESPEAGRKRTDQSFLVPFSEIKSNDWDLSINRYKEIAYEEVAY
;
A
#
# COMPACT_ATOMS: atom_id res chain seq x y z
N GLY A 1 -19.07 -1.40 2.76
CA GLY A 1 -20.06 -1.40 3.85
C GLY A 1 -19.98 -0.17 4.73
N SER A 2 -20.99 0.07 5.52
CA SER A 2 -21.00 1.16 6.50
C SER A 2 -21.64 0.69 7.80
N LEU A 3 -21.18 1.26 8.92
CA LEU A 3 -21.72 1.06 10.26
C LEU A 3 -22.22 2.39 10.83
N ASP A 4 -23.19 2.34 11.72
CA ASP A 4 -23.59 3.52 12.49
C ASP A 4 -22.54 3.82 13.58
N TYR A 5 -22.34 5.10 13.90
CA TYR A 5 -21.35 5.53 14.89
C TYR A 5 -21.54 4.87 16.25
N ASP A 6 -22.79 4.70 16.68
CA ASP A 6 -23.14 4.06 17.97
C ASP A 6 -22.72 2.59 18.04
N SER A 7 -22.43 1.97 16.88
CA SER A 7 -21.96 0.58 16.78
C SER A 7 -20.42 0.48 16.75
N VAL A 8 -19.72 1.62 16.78
CA VAL A 8 -18.25 1.68 16.69
C VAL A 8 -17.67 2.21 18.00
N GLU A 9 -16.67 1.52 18.52
CA GLU A 9 -16.01 1.94 19.75
C GLU A 9 -15.31 3.31 19.59
N ASP A 10 -15.52 4.19 20.56
CA ASP A 10 -15.01 5.58 20.57
C ASP A 10 -13.51 5.69 20.31
N SER A 11 -12.73 4.72 20.78
CA SER A 11 -11.27 4.70 20.58
C SER A 11 -10.87 4.53 19.12
N ILE A 12 -11.69 3.85 18.30
CA ILE A 12 -11.47 3.72 16.85
C ILE A 12 -11.90 5.01 16.17
N LEU A 13 -13.02 5.60 16.58
CA LEU A 13 -13.51 6.88 16.04
C LEU A 13 -12.57 8.05 16.32
N LYS A 14 -11.74 7.98 17.36
CA LYS A 14 -10.67 8.95 17.61
C LYS A 14 -9.55 8.86 16.58
N THR A 15 -9.27 7.66 16.06
CA THR A 15 -8.24 7.44 15.03
C THR A 15 -8.78 7.83 13.65
N VAL A 16 -10.01 7.44 13.33
CA VAL A 16 -10.67 7.78 12.06
C VAL A 16 -12.18 7.91 12.26
N LYS A 17 -12.71 9.11 12.03
CA LYS A 17 -14.16 9.37 12.16
C LYS A 17 -14.87 9.08 10.85
N THR A 18 -15.43 7.88 10.74
CA THR A 18 -16.10 7.41 9.53
C THR A 18 -17.12 6.33 9.83
N LYS A 19 -18.04 6.11 8.89
CA LYS A 19 -18.95 4.94 8.88
C LYS A 19 -18.46 3.84 7.93
N LYS A 20 -17.42 4.10 7.12
CA LYS A 20 -16.91 3.16 6.13
C LYS A 20 -16.12 2.05 6.81
N THR A 21 -16.57 0.80 6.63
CA THR A 21 -16.00 -0.37 7.31
C THR A 21 -14.54 -0.60 6.97
N GLU A 22 -14.13 -0.38 5.73
CA GLU A 22 -12.74 -0.54 5.29
C GLU A 22 -11.76 0.37 6.03
N LEU A 23 -12.17 1.61 6.33
CA LEU A 23 -11.36 2.56 7.09
C LEU A 23 -11.39 2.26 8.59
N LEU A 24 -12.55 1.83 9.11
CA LEU A 24 -12.69 1.40 10.50
C LEU A 24 -11.82 0.17 10.81
N PHE A 25 -11.71 -0.77 9.86
CA PHE A 25 -10.81 -1.93 10.04
C PHE A 25 -9.34 -1.51 10.13
N LEU A 26 -8.90 -0.53 9.35
CA LEU A 26 -7.53 -0.01 9.49
C LEU A 26 -7.30 0.63 10.87
N GLY A 27 -8.25 1.43 11.35
CA GLY A 27 -8.22 1.99 12.71
C GLY A 27 -8.20 0.90 13.78
N LEU A 28 -9.00 -0.15 13.62
CA LEU A 28 -9.01 -1.30 14.53
C LEU A 28 -7.68 -2.04 14.55
N MET A 29 -7.08 -2.31 13.38
CA MET A 29 -5.77 -2.97 13.27
C MET A 29 -4.69 -2.15 13.97
N LEU A 30 -4.65 -0.82 13.73
CA LEU A 30 -3.72 0.07 14.43
C LEU A 30 -3.89 0.00 15.95
N ARG A 31 -5.12 -0.07 16.44
CA ARG A 31 -5.41 -0.19 17.86
C ARG A 31 -4.94 -1.52 18.45
N MET A 32 -5.21 -2.63 17.75
CA MET A 32 -4.87 -3.98 18.23
C MET A 32 -3.38 -4.27 18.23
N LEU A 33 -2.61 -3.61 17.37
CA LEU A 33 -1.16 -3.80 17.32
C LEU A 33 -0.48 -3.24 18.56
N LYS A 34 0.50 -3.96 19.07
CA LYS A 34 1.48 -3.44 20.03
C LYS A 34 2.51 -2.56 19.29
N LYS A 35 3.21 -1.70 20.03
CA LYS A 35 4.35 -0.95 19.49
C LYS A 35 5.40 -1.91 18.92
N GLY A 36 5.86 -1.66 17.69
CA GLY A 36 6.70 -2.56 16.92
C GLY A 36 5.94 -3.68 16.19
N GLY A 37 4.62 -3.83 16.41
CA GLY A 37 3.78 -4.77 15.70
C GLY A 37 3.59 -4.37 14.23
N ARG A 38 3.55 -5.37 13.35
CA ARG A 38 3.43 -5.20 11.90
C ARG A 38 2.09 -5.67 11.39
N CYS A 39 1.60 -5.00 10.35
CA CYS A 39 0.38 -5.34 9.65
C CYS A 39 0.66 -5.51 8.16
N ALA A 40 0.07 -6.53 7.57
CA ALA A 40 -0.11 -6.68 6.13
C ALA A 40 -1.60 -6.83 5.87
N VAL A 41 -2.19 -5.92 5.13
CA VAL A 41 -3.65 -5.90 4.92
C VAL A 41 -3.99 -5.61 3.48
N ILE A 42 -4.96 -6.35 2.94
CA ILE A 42 -5.54 -6.10 1.63
C ILE A 42 -6.66 -5.09 1.77
N ILE A 43 -6.62 -4.05 0.95
CA ILE A 43 -7.61 -2.97 0.92
C ILE A 43 -8.08 -2.71 -0.52
N PRO A 44 -9.30 -2.20 -0.71
CA PRO A 44 -9.71 -1.66 -2.01
C PRO A 44 -8.88 -0.44 -2.39
N ASP A 45 -8.58 -0.26 -3.67
CA ASP A 45 -7.81 0.88 -4.20
C ASP A 45 -8.38 2.23 -3.76
N GLY A 46 -9.70 2.34 -3.61
CA GLY A 46 -10.35 3.56 -3.16
C GLY A 46 -9.84 4.09 -1.81
N VAL A 47 -9.23 3.24 -0.98
CA VAL A 47 -8.58 3.68 0.26
C VAL A 47 -7.29 4.45 -0.03
N LEU A 48 -6.57 4.11 -1.10
CA LEU A 48 -5.29 4.72 -1.45
C LEU A 48 -5.41 6.19 -1.89
N PHE A 49 -6.49 6.53 -2.60
CA PHE A 49 -6.68 7.86 -3.21
C PHE A 49 -7.99 8.54 -2.84
N GLY A 50 -8.82 7.93 -2.01
CA GLY A 50 -10.09 8.54 -1.58
C GLY A 50 -9.88 9.95 -1.04
N SER A 51 -10.74 10.90 -1.46
CA SER A 51 -10.60 12.33 -1.18
C SER A 51 -11.30 12.79 0.09
N SER A 52 -12.13 11.95 0.73
CA SER A 52 -12.80 12.36 1.97
C SER A 52 -11.80 12.55 3.12
N ASN A 53 -12.15 13.40 4.08
CA ASN A 53 -11.30 13.65 5.24
C ASN A 53 -10.92 12.36 5.99
N ALA A 54 -11.82 11.41 6.09
CA ALA A 54 -11.54 10.14 6.75
C ALA A 54 -10.49 9.29 6.00
N HIS A 55 -10.52 9.28 4.65
CA HIS A 55 -9.49 8.61 3.87
C HIS A 55 -8.12 9.25 4.06
N LYS A 56 -8.05 10.58 4.01
CA LYS A 56 -6.81 11.32 4.23
C LYS A 56 -6.28 11.10 5.65
N GLN A 57 -7.15 11.22 6.64
CA GLN A 57 -6.81 11.04 8.05
C GLN A 57 -6.20 9.67 8.34
N ILE A 58 -6.77 8.57 7.84
CA ILE A 58 -6.23 7.23 8.10
C ILE A 58 -4.89 7.01 7.37
N ARG A 59 -4.72 7.55 6.15
CA ARG A 59 -3.44 7.49 5.44
C ARG A 59 -2.37 8.29 6.17
N GLU A 60 -2.68 9.53 6.55
CA GLU A 60 -1.79 10.38 7.33
C GLU A 60 -1.38 9.69 8.65
N GLU A 61 -2.34 9.11 9.37
CA GLU A 61 -2.07 8.39 10.60
C GLU A 61 -1.05 7.26 10.40
N ILE A 62 -1.26 6.43 9.38
CA ILE A 62 -0.36 5.30 9.08
C ILE A 62 1.03 5.80 8.65
N ILE A 63 1.10 6.86 7.84
CA ILE A 63 2.34 7.32 7.21
C ILE A 63 3.14 8.23 8.14
N ALA A 64 2.49 9.19 8.80
CA ALA A 64 3.16 10.20 9.61
C ALA A 64 3.38 9.79 11.05
N ASN A 65 2.41 9.12 11.67
CA ASN A 65 2.48 8.72 13.09
C ASN A 65 3.01 7.31 13.29
N HIS A 66 3.03 6.51 12.23
CA HIS A 66 3.58 5.15 12.20
C HIS A 66 4.59 5.01 11.07
N LYS A 67 4.91 3.80 10.68
CA LYS A 67 5.81 3.54 9.55
C LYS A 67 5.06 2.75 8.47
N LEU A 68 4.82 3.39 7.32
CA LEU A 68 4.37 2.69 6.12
C LEU A 68 5.59 2.12 5.40
N ASP A 69 5.68 0.80 5.33
CA ASP A 69 6.80 0.09 4.73
C ASP A 69 6.62 -0.07 3.21
N ALA A 70 5.40 -0.50 2.77
CA ALA A 70 5.16 -0.82 1.36
C ALA A 70 3.70 -0.69 0.95
N VAL A 71 3.50 -0.43 -0.35
CA VAL A 71 2.23 -0.50 -1.07
C VAL A 71 2.40 -1.40 -2.30
N ILE A 72 1.70 -2.52 -2.34
CA ILE A 72 1.68 -3.41 -3.51
C ILE A 72 0.34 -3.24 -4.20
N SER A 73 0.34 -2.59 -5.36
CA SER A 73 -0.86 -2.43 -6.18
C SER A 73 -1.14 -3.71 -6.93
N MET A 74 -2.37 -4.23 -6.84
CA MET A 74 -2.81 -5.45 -7.48
C MET A 74 -3.86 -5.14 -8.55
N PRO A 75 -3.82 -5.80 -9.72
CA PRO A 75 -4.78 -5.55 -10.78
C PRO A 75 -6.18 -6.01 -10.39
N SER A 76 -7.19 -5.46 -11.06
CA SER A 76 -8.56 -5.96 -10.96
C SER A 76 -8.63 -7.43 -11.37
N GLY A 77 -9.51 -8.18 -10.73
CA GLY A 77 -9.71 -9.61 -11.03
C GLY A 77 -8.91 -10.59 -10.18
N VAL A 78 -7.94 -10.14 -9.37
CA VAL A 78 -7.18 -11.04 -8.45
C VAL A 78 -8.11 -11.80 -7.52
N PHE A 79 -9.21 -11.20 -7.08
CA PHE A 79 -10.17 -11.81 -6.15
C PHE A 79 -11.47 -12.27 -6.81
N LYS A 80 -11.51 -12.39 -8.13
CA LYS A 80 -12.65 -12.98 -8.82
C LYS A 80 -12.85 -14.47 -8.44
N PRO A 81 -14.09 -14.95 -8.40
CA PRO A 81 -15.32 -14.26 -8.76
C PRO A 81 -15.91 -13.38 -7.64
N TYR A 82 -15.29 -13.30 -6.47
CA TYR A 82 -15.86 -12.61 -5.30
C TYR A 82 -15.79 -11.08 -5.40
N ALA A 83 -14.70 -10.55 -5.93
CA ALA A 83 -14.50 -9.12 -6.12
C ALA A 83 -13.74 -8.85 -7.42
N GLY A 84 -14.28 -7.95 -8.25
CA GLY A 84 -13.67 -7.53 -9.52
C GLY A 84 -12.89 -6.23 -9.43
N VAL A 85 -12.86 -5.58 -8.26
CA VAL A 85 -12.19 -4.28 -8.08
C VAL A 85 -10.68 -4.44 -7.93
N SER A 86 -9.93 -3.40 -8.30
CA SER A 86 -8.51 -3.31 -7.98
C SER A 86 -8.32 -3.18 -6.47
N THR A 87 -7.26 -3.77 -5.97
CA THR A 87 -6.93 -3.80 -4.55
C THR A 87 -5.44 -3.51 -4.36
N ALA A 88 -5.05 -3.30 -3.12
CA ALA A 88 -3.64 -3.18 -2.77
C ALA A 88 -3.35 -3.89 -1.44
N VAL A 89 -2.08 -4.25 -1.24
CA VAL A 89 -1.58 -4.66 0.06
C VAL A 89 -0.83 -3.50 0.69
N LEU A 90 -1.23 -3.09 1.90
CA LEU A 90 -0.45 -2.18 2.73
C LEU A 90 0.37 -2.98 3.74
N PHE A 91 1.66 -2.64 3.83
CA PHE A 91 2.53 -3.11 4.91
C PHE A 91 2.93 -1.95 5.79
N PHE A 92 2.60 -2.01 7.07
CA PHE A 92 2.98 -0.96 8.00
C PHE A 92 3.35 -1.51 9.39
N THR A 93 4.14 -0.74 10.10
CA THR A 93 4.59 -1.03 11.46
C THR A 93 4.04 0.03 12.42
N LYS A 94 3.42 -0.39 13.52
CA LYS A 94 2.96 0.54 14.56
C LYS A 94 4.17 1.03 15.37
N THR A 95 4.51 2.29 15.22
CA THR A 95 5.62 2.92 15.98
C THR A 95 5.10 3.91 17.03
N GLY A 96 4.07 4.69 16.69
CA GLY A 96 3.56 5.81 17.48
C GLY A 96 4.53 7.01 17.54
N SER A 97 5.59 6.99 16.72
CA SER A 97 6.60 8.05 16.66
C SER A 97 7.07 8.35 15.23
N GLY A 98 6.27 7.97 14.23
CA GLY A 98 6.65 8.08 12.83
C GLY A 98 7.68 7.02 12.41
N GLY A 99 8.49 7.34 11.40
CA GLY A 99 9.57 6.48 10.92
C GLY A 99 9.44 6.08 9.45
N THR A 100 8.51 6.68 8.70
CA THR A 100 8.43 6.52 7.24
C THR A 100 9.44 7.47 6.60
N ASP A 101 10.53 6.95 6.05
CA ASP A 101 11.48 7.70 5.23
C ASP A 101 11.12 7.60 3.76
N ASN A 102 11.01 6.37 3.27
CA ASN A 102 10.57 6.03 1.93
C ASN A 102 9.53 4.92 2.01
N VAL A 103 8.59 4.92 1.07
CA VAL A 103 7.61 3.84 0.88
C VAL A 103 7.97 3.08 -0.38
N TRP A 104 8.05 1.75 -0.27
CA TRP A 104 8.25 0.90 -1.42
C TRP A 104 6.93 0.63 -2.14
N PHE A 105 6.89 0.97 -3.43
CA PHE A 105 5.77 0.70 -4.31
C PHE A 105 6.09 -0.44 -5.26
N TYR A 106 5.13 -1.33 -5.47
CA TYR A 106 5.23 -2.41 -6.46
C TYR A 106 3.94 -2.49 -7.28
N ASP A 107 4.09 -2.48 -8.61
CA ASP A 107 3.00 -2.60 -9.58
C ASP A 107 2.84 -4.06 -10.01
N MET A 108 2.07 -4.83 -9.25
CA MET A 108 1.81 -6.23 -9.56
C MET A 108 0.91 -6.37 -10.78
N LYS A 109 1.30 -7.21 -11.71
CA LYS A 109 0.55 -7.48 -12.97
C LYS A 109 -0.09 -8.85 -12.99
N ALA A 110 0.49 -9.82 -12.31
CA ALA A 110 0.03 -11.20 -12.32
C ALA A 110 0.33 -11.91 -10.99
N ASP A 111 -0.56 -12.81 -10.60
CA ASP A 111 -0.47 -13.60 -9.37
C ASP A 111 -0.39 -15.12 -9.62
N GLY A 112 -0.12 -15.53 -10.86
CA GLY A 112 -0.08 -16.94 -11.27
C GLY A 112 -1.42 -17.48 -11.74
N TYR A 113 -2.45 -16.62 -11.88
CA TYR A 113 -3.77 -16.99 -12.35
C TYR A 113 -4.31 -15.96 -13.35
N SER A 114 -5.22 -16.39 -14.24
CA SER A 114 -5.94 -15.48 -15.12
C SER A 114 -6.81 -14.51 -14.31
N LEU A 115 -7.00 -13.28 -14.82
CA LEU A 115 -7.78 -12.24 -14.14
C LEU A 115 -9.28 -12.28 -14.51
N ASP A 116 -9.73 -13.37 -15.14
CA ASP A 116 -11.13 -13.66 -15.42
C ASP A 116 -11.81 -14.45 -14.28
N ASP A 117 -13.09 -14.74 -14.42
CA ASP A 117 -13.87 -15.41 -13.38
C ASP A 117 -13.45 -16.89 -13.16
N LYS A 118 -12.74 -17.50 -14.12
CA LYS A 118 -12.29 -18.89 -14.02
C LYS A 118 -11.04 -19.04 -13.17
N ARG A 119 -10.23 -17.99 -13.07
CA ARG A 119 -8.96 -18.01 -12.31
C ARG A 119 -8.09 -19.21 -12.64
N SER A 120 -7.88 -19.45 -13.94
CA SER A 120 -7.05 -20.56 -14.42
C SER A 120 -5.57 -20.28 -14.17
N PRO A 121 -4.77 -21.30 -13.78
CA PRO A 121 -3.32 -21.11 -13.57
C PRO A 121 -2.62 -20.56 -14.83
N THR A 122 -1.72 -19.59 -14.64
CA THR A 122 -0.84 -19.00 -15.67
C THR A 122 0.62 -19.04 -15.24
N LYS A 123 1.53 -18.80 -16.17
CA LYS A 123 2.97 -18.77 -15.87
C LYS A 123 3.41 -17.46 -15.27
N GLU A 124 2.73 -16.37 -15.60
CA GLU A 124 3.04 -15.01 -15.14
C GLU A 124 2.66 -14.90 -13.65
N ASN A 125 3.68 -14.68 -12.81
CA ASN A 125 3.52 -14.58 -11.36
C ASN A 125 4.57 -13.64 -10.76
N ASN A 126 4.15 -12.51 -10.24
CA ASN A 126 5.04 -11.54 -9.60
C ASN A 126 5.27 -11.82 -8.10
N ILE A 127 4.51 -12.72 -7.47
CA ILE A 127 4.62 -12.96 -6.02
C ILE A 127 6.04 -13.34 -5.58
N PRO A 128 6.76 -14.25 -6.26
CA PRO A 128 8.13 -14.57 -5.89
C PRO A 128 9.09 -13.37 -5.95
N ASP A 129 8.93 -12.49 -6.96
CA ASP A 129 9.72 -11.27 -7.10
C ASP A 129 9.40 -10.26 -6.00
N ILE A 130 8.10 -10.07 -5.68
CA ILE A 130 7.65 -9.23 -4.56
C ILE A 130 8.29 -9.67 -3.25
N ILE A 131 8.24 -10.96 -2.93
CA ILE A 131 8.80 -11.51 -1.69
C ILE A 131 10.31 -11.25 -1.63
N LYS A 132 11.04 -11.57 -2.71
CA LYS A 132 12.49 -11.38 -2.80
C LYS A 132 12.87 -9.92 -2.57
N ARG A 133 12.21 -8.97 -3.27
CA ARG A 133 12.50 -7.54 -3.18
C ARG A 133 12.13 -6.95 -1.83
N PHE A 134 10.97 -7.30 -1.30
CA PHE A 134 10.52 -6.83 0.01
C PHE A 134 11.49 -7.21 1.12
N HIS A 135 12.01 -8.44 1.08
CA HIS A 135 13.04 -8.85 2.04
C HIS A 135 14.34 -8.06 1.87
N SER A 136 14.80 -7.84 0.64
CA SER A 136 16.01 -7.08 0.37
C SER A 136 15.91 -5.61 0.82
N THR A 137 14.76 -4.97 0.58
CA THR A 137 14.50 -3.59 1.00
C THR A 137 14.56 -3.42 2.53
N ARG A 138 14.09 -4.41 3.27
CA ARG A 138 14.11 -4.37 4.74
C ARG A 138 15.47 -4.65 5.35
N HIS A 139 16.30 -5.47 4.74
CA HIS A 139 17.65 -5.76 5.24
C HIS A 139 18.57 -4.54 5.11
N SER A 140 18.32 -3.66 4.15
CA SER A 140 19.09 -2.42 3.95
C SER A 140 18.80 -1.35 5.01
N GLU A 141 17.69 -1.43 5.73
CA GLU A 141 17.34 -0.49 6.82
C GLU A 141 18.06 -0.78 8.15
N GLY A 142 18.70 -1.92 8.29
CA GLY A 142 19.29 -2.43 9.55
C GLY A 142 20.81 -2.33 9.70
N GLY A 143 21.57 -1.89 8.73
CA GLY A 143 23.03 -1.82 8.86
C GLY A 143 23.77 -1.44 7.61
N THR A 144 24.69 -0.50 7.75
CA THR A 144 25.74 -0.08 6.81
C THR A 144 25.31 0.20 5.35
N THR A 145 25.68 1.35 4.90
CA THR A 145 25.65 2.04 3.60
C THR A 145 25.83 1.18 2.31
N GLU A 146 25.27 0.00 2.23
CA GLU A 146 25.02 -0.64 0.95
C GLU A 146 23.70 -0.09 0.42
N GLU A 147 23.73 0.59 -0.71
CA GLU A 147 22.56 1.13 -1.40
C GLU A 147 21.51 0.04 -1.51
N SER A 148 20.33 0.30 -0.98
CA SER A 148 19.17 -0.57 -1.18
C SER A 148 19.07 -0.91 -2.68
N PRO A 149 18.85 -2.17 -3.09
CA PRO A 149 18.69 -2.55 -4.49
C PRO A 149 17.59 -1.75 -5.20
N GLU A 150 16.71 -1.10 -4.44
CA GLU A 150 15.62 -0.25 -4.93
C GLU A 150 16.03 1.24 -5.04
N ALA A 151 17.14 1.68 -4.42
CA ALA A 151 17.52 3.10 -4.40
C ALA A 151 17.88 3.66 -5.79
N GLY A 152 18.34 2.82 -6.72
CA GLY A 152 18.66 3.19 -8.10
C GLY A 152 17.53 2.97 -9.10
N ARG A 153 16.36 2.50 -8.67
CA ARG A 153 15.26 2.21 -9.58
C ARG A 153 14.53 3.45 -10.05
N LYS A 154 14.16 3.43 -11.34
CA LYS A 154 13.40 4.50 -11.98
C LYS A 154 11.91 4.35 -11.69
N ARG A 155 11.19 5.44 -11.77
CA ARG A 155 9.71 5.46 -11.66
C ARG A 155 8.99 4.72 -12.78
N THR A 156 9.70 4.41 -13.87
CA THR A 156 9.23 3.57 -14.98
C THR A 156 9.30 2.07 -14.67
N ASP A 157 10.08 1.68 -13.65
CA ASP A 157 10.22 0.28 -13.25
C ASP A 157 8.95 -0.26 -12.58
N GLN A 158 8.87 -1.56 -12.44
CA GLN A 158 7.74 -2.24 -11.78
C GLN A 158 7.71 -2.00 -10.26
N SER A 159 8.85 -1.70 -9.66
CA SER A 159 8.95 -1.28 -8.25
C SER A 159 9.91 -0.10 -8.10
N PHE A 160 9.64 0.76 -7.12
CA PHE A 160 10.43 1.95 -6.83
C PHE A 160 10.13 2.48 -5.43
N LEU A 161 11.00 3.36 -4.94
CA LEU A 161 10.82 4.05 -3.67
C LEU A 161 10.22 5.45 -3.89
N VAL A 162 9.34 5.85 -2.98
CA VAL A 162 8.75 7.21 -2.93
C VAL A 162 9.08 7.82 -1.57
N PRO A 163 9.76 8.99 -1.55
CA PRO A 163 10.08 9.68 -0.30
C PRO A 163 8.82 10.14 0.45
N PHE A 164 8.88 10.12 1.77
CA PHE A 164 7.81 10.63 2.65
C PHE A 164 7.40 12.07 2.28
N SER A 165 8.36 12.94 1.98
CA SER A 165 8.09 14.34 1.61
C SER A 165 7.23 14.46 0.36
N GLU A 166 7.44 13.60 -0.62
CA GLU A 166 6.64 13.58 -1.85
C GLU A 166 5.22 13.08 -1.60
N ILE A 167 5.05 12.03 -0.78
CA ILE A 167 3.72 11.53 -0.41
C ILE A 167 2.95 12.60 0.37
N LYS A 168 3.60 13.27 1.31
CA LYS A 168 3.02 14.37 2.07
C LYS A 168 2.58 15.52 1.17
N SER A 169 3.40 15.94 0.20
CA SER A 169 3.07 17.00 -0.75
C SER A 169 1.94 16.64 -1.71
N ASN A 170 1.70 15.35 -1.92
CA ASN A 170 0.58 14.81 -2.70
C ASN A 170 -0.63 14.43 -1.84
N ASP A 171 -0.82 15.08 -0.69
CA ASP A 171 -2.02 14.94 0.15
C ASP A 171 -2.22 13.48 0.62
N TRP A 172 -1.13 12.81 0.95
CA TRP A 172 -1.10 11.42 1.41
C TRP A 172 -1.67 10.41 0.39
N ASP A 173 -1.70 10.76 -0.89
CA ASP A 173 -2.12 9.83 -1.95
C ASP A 173 -1.14 8.67 -2.05
N LEU A 174 -1.67 7.44 -2.07
CA LEU A 174 -0.90 6.19 -2.15
C LEU A 174 -1.18 5.41 -3.44
N SER A 175 -1.86 6.02 -4.41
CA SER A 175 -2.04 5.38 -5.71
C SER A 175 -0.72 5.33 -6.47
N ILE A 176 -0.35 4.15 -6.98
CA ILE A 176 0.91 3.97 -7.69
C ILE A 176 1.01 4.86 -8.94
N ASN A 177 -0.12 5.11 -9.60
CA ASN A 177 -0.18 5.94 -10.81
C ASN A 177 0.16 7.41 -10.56
N ARG A 178 0.11 7.87 -9.32
CA ARG A 178 0.54 9.22 -8.93
C ARG A 178 2.06 9.39 -9.08
N TYR A 179 2.81 8.32 -8.88
CA TYR A 179 4.27 8.34 -8.76
C TYR A 179 4.97 7.62 -9.93
N LYS A 180 4.27 6.73 -10.61
CA LYS A 180 4.81 5.97 -11.72
C LYS A 180 4.93 6.85 -12.96
N GLU A 181 6.09 6.79 -13.62
CA GLU A 181 6.34 7.44 -14.90
C GLU A 181 6.10 6.44 -16.03
N ILE A 182 5.59 6.93 -17.16
CA ILE A 182 5.42 6.13 -18.37
C ILE A 182 6.67 6.34 -19.24
N ALA A 183 7.38 5.28 -19.55
CA ALA A 183 8.45 5.34 -20.53
C ALA A 183 7.82 5.49 -21.92
N TYR A 184 8.05 6.62 -22.56
CA TYR A 184 7.73 6.80 -23.98
C TYR A 184 8.92 6.31 -24.79
N GLU A 185 8.77 5.25 -25.58
CA GLU A 185 9.71 4.93 -26.63
C GLU A 185 9.50 5.96 -27.78
N GLU A 186 10.51 6.79 -28.03
CA GLU A 186 10.53 7.60 -29.27
C GLU A 186 10.58 6.65 -30.45
N VAL A 187 9.47 6.52 -31.16
CA VAL A 187 9.46 5.84 -32.45
C VAL A 187 10.13 6.79 -33.42
N ALA A 188 11.38 6.52 -33.76
CA ALA A 188 12.09 7.19 -34.84
C ALA A 188 11.37 6.85 -36.17
N TYR A 189 10.78 7.87 -36.83
CA TYR A 189 10.21 7.75 -38.17
C TYR A 189 11.31 7.89 -39.21
#